data_011927f37605741ab7e46395ad812056
#
_entry.id   011927f37605741ab7e46395ad812056
#
_cell.length_a   1.000
_cell.length_b   1.000
_cell.length_c   1.000
_cell.angle_alpha   90.00
_cell.angle_beta   90.00
_cell.angle_gamma   90.00
#
_symmetry.space_group_name_H-M   'P 1'
#
loop_
_entity.id
_entity.type
_entity.pdbx_description
1 polymer ?
#
loop_
_entity_poly.entity_id
_entity_poly.type
_entity_poly.pdbx_seq_one_letter_code
_entity_poly.pdbx_strand_id
1 'polypeptide(L)'
;GRPIIRGLGDTRVKILQDGVGVLDASSSSADHAVAVEPFLADQIEILKGPATVLYGSGALGGVVNTVTGRLPEQAREDGYALRGEVRGGDVADERTTLLRFDGTKGPWQFHLDGVMRDTDDFDIPGATESAAMIAAEAAEAAEAGEELDLDELERGTLPNSSLDTEALSGSLSWTGERVQLGVSVE
;
A
#
# COMPACT_ATOMS: atom_id res chain seq x y z
N GLY A 1 0.91 -1.13 6.20
CA GLY A 1 1.24 -0.01 7.10
C GLY A 1 1.44 1.28 6.34
N ARG A 2 1.43 2.41 7.03
CA ARG A 2 1.62 3.74 6.43
C ARG A 2 3.03 4.27 6.71
N PRO A 3 3.64 5.03 5.79
CA PRO A 3 4.95 5.61 6.03
C PRO A 3 4.90 6.70 7.12
N ILE A 4 5.91 6.70 7.98
CA ILE A 4 6.13 7.74 9.00
C ILE A 4 7.46 8.40 8.69
N ILE A 5 7.46 9.72 8.50
CA ILE A 5 8.67 10.50 8.22
C ILE A 5 8.90 11.47 9.38
N ARG A 6 10.01 11.28 10.12
CA ARG A 6 10.40 12.12 11.26
C ARG A 6 9.28 12.30 12.30
N GLY A 7 8.57 11.21 12.63
CA GLY A 7 7.44 11.23 13.57
C GLY A 7 6.13 11.79 13.01
N LEU A 8 6.08 12.20 11.74
CA LEU A 8 4.87 12.62 11.06
C LEU A 8 4.35 11.48 10.20
N GLY A 9 3.13 11.08 10.43
CA GLY A 9 2.42 10.01 9.70
C GLY A 9 1.03 10.48 9.29
N ASP A 10 0.15 9.54 9.05
CA ASP A 10 -1.25 9.73 8.63
C ASP A 10 -1.37 10.63 7.39
N THR A 11 -2.30 11.55 7.41
CA THR A 11 -2.52 12.52 6.32
C THR A 11 -1.41 13.55 6.14
N ARG A 12 -0.34 13.51 6.95
CA ARG A 12 0.81 14.42 6.89
C ARG A 12 1.95 13.93 6.00
N VAL A 13 1.88 12.69 5.51
CA VAL A 13 2.79 12.15 4.50
C VAL A 13 1.97 11.85 3.25
N LYS A 14 2.30 12.54 2.16
CA LYS A 14 1.63 12.35 0.87
C LYS A 14 2.16 11.11 0.17
N ILE A 15 1.25 10.28 -0.31
CA ILE A 15 1.57 9.10 -1.10
C ILE A 15 1.18 9.35 -2.54
N LEU A 16 2.12 9.08 -3.43
CA LEU A 16 1.96 9.24 -4.86
C LEU A 16 2.30 7.94 -5.59
N GLN A 17 1.66 7.72 -6.71
CA GLN A 17 2.04 6.73 -7.70
C GLN A 17 2.26 7.44 -9.03
N ASP A 18 3.45 7.30 -9.62
CA ASP A 18 3.87 8.00 -10.83
C ASP A 18 3.61 9.52 -10.78
N GLY A 19 3.84 10.14 -9.62
CA GLY A 19 3.64 11.57 -9.38
C GLY A 19 2.21 12.02 -9.12
N VAL A 20 1.23 11.11 -9.20
CA VAL A 20 -0.19 11.39 -8.97
C VAL A 20 -0.59 10.91 -7.58
N GLY A 21 -1.42 11.67 -6.88
CA GLY A 21 -1.94 11.26 -5.57
C GLY A 21 -2.78 9.99 -5.66
N VAL A 22 -2.49 9.02 -4.81
CA VAL A 22 -3.30 7.80 -4.71
C VAL A 22 -4.69 8.16 -4.19
N LEU A 23 -5.73 7.72 -4.89
CA LEU A 23 -7.15 7.97 -4.56
C LEU A 23 -7.75 6.73 -3.91
N ASP A 24 -7.16 6.28 -2.82
CA ASP A 24 -7.67 5.18 -2.02
C ASP A 24 -8.17 5.65 -0.63
N ALA A 25 -8.81 4.75 0.10
CA ALA A 25 -9.32 5.03 1.44
C ALA A 25 -8.20 5.43 2.42
N SER A 26 -6.95 4.99 2.16
CA SER A 26 -5.80 5.35 2.98
C SER A 26 -5.48 6.85 2.93
N SER A 27 -5.87 7.55 1.87
CA SER A 27 -5.67 9.00 1.76
C SER A 27 -6.53 9.80 2.75
N SER A 28 -7.61 9.21 3.25
CA SER A 28 -8.60 9.87 4.12
C SER A 28 -8.59 9.34 5.55
N SER A 29 -8.23 8.06 5.75
CA SER A 29 -8.28 7.40 7.05
C SER A 29 -6.99 6.63 7.34
N ALA A 30 -6.52 6.69 8.58
CA ALA A 30 -5.33 5.97 9.04
C ALA A 30 -5.55 4.46 9.16
N ASP A 31 -6.81 4.02 9.23
CA ASP A 31 -7.21 2.63 9.43
C ASP A 31 -7.01 1.78 8.17
N HIS A 32 -6.92 2.42 7.01
CA HIS A 32 -6.75 1.72 5.75
C HIS A 32 -5.27 1.61 5.35
N ALA A 33 -4.88 0.44 4.86
CA ALA A 33 -3.55 0.21 4.31
C ALA A 33 -3.38 0.98 2.98
N VAL A 34 -2.13 1.31 2.68
CA VAL A 34 -1.79 1.91 1.38
C VAL A 34 -1.81 0.83 0.31
N ALA A 35 -2.56 1.06 -0.76
CA ALA A 35 -2.77 0.10 -1.86
C ALA A 35 -1.59 0.05 -2.86
N VAL A 36 -0.39 0.45 -2.47
CA VAL A 36 0.79 0.42 -3.33
C VAL A 36 1.60 -0.84 -3.07
N GLU A 37 1.82 -1.65 -4.11
CA GLU A 37 2.63 -2.86 -4.03
C GLU A 37 4.10 -2.57 -4.40
N PRO A 38 5.04 -2.64 -3.44
CA PRO A 38 6.45 -2.30 -3.69
C PRO A 38 7.14 -3.17 -4.75
N PHE A 39 6.71 -4.43 -4.92
CA PHE A 39 7.26 -5.33 -5.93
C PHE A 39 7.04 -4.82 -7.36
N LEU A 40 5.94 -4.12 -7.59
CA LEU A 40 5.59 -3.57 -8.91
C LEU A 40 6.32 -2.25 -9.20
N ALA A 41 7.02 -1.68 -8.21
CA ALA A 41 7.77 -0.45 -8.37
C ALA A 41 9.11 -0.69 -9.09
N ASP A 42 9.47 0.23 -9.98
CA ASP A 42 10.83 0.39 -10.48
C ASP A 42 11.69 1.17 -9.47
N GLN A 43 11.08 2.14 -8.80
CA GLN A 43 11.76 3.02 -7.84
C GLN A 43 10.77 3.53 -6.79
N ILE A 44 11.25 3.71 -5.57
CA ILE A 44 10.51 4.42 -4.51
C ILE A 44 11.31 5.66 -4.14
N GLU A 45 10.70 6.82 -4.31
CA GLU A 45 11.29 8.12 -4.03
C GLU A 45 10.74 8.66 -2.71
N ILE A 46 11.62 9.11 -1.83
CA ILE A 46 11.22 9.67 -0.53
C ILE A 46 11.76 11.08 -0.39
N LEU A 47 10.86 12.06 -0.48
CA LEU A 47 11.15 13.45 -0.16
C LEU A 47 10.82 13.71 1.31
N LYS A 48 11.85 14.01 2.11
CA LYS A 48 11.73 14.24 3.56
C LYS A 48 11.64 15.74 3.87
N GLY A 49 10.61 16.11 4.61
CA GLY A 49 10.38 17.49 5.04
C GLY A 49 9.19 18.12 4.34
N PRO A 50 8.88 19.39 4.66
CA PRO A 50 7.69 20.05 4.13
C PRO A 50 7.78 20.23 2.62
N ALA A 51 6.83 19.64 1.92
CA ALA A 51 6.71 19.70 0.46
C ALA A 51 5.32 20.22 0.02
N THR A 52 4.62 20.91 0.91
CA THR A 52 3.25 21.37 0.70
C THR A 52 3.11 22.35 -0.48
N VAL A 53 4.16 23.10 -0.81
CA VAL A 53 4.16 24.02 -1.96
C VAL A 53 4.07 23.26 -3.28
N LEU A 54 4.69 22.08 -3.36
CA LEU A 54 4.72 21.27 -4.59
C LEU A 54 3.58 20.24 -4.67
N TYR A 55 3.22 19.65 -3.52
CA TYR A 55 2.34 18.48 -3.47
C TYR A 55 1.04 18.68 -2.67
N GLY A 56 0.82 19.91 -2.16
CA GLY A 56 -0.40 20.26 -1.44
C GLY A 56 -0.38 19.89 0.05
N SER A 57 -1.54 20.07 0.71
CA SER A 57 -1.67 20.05 2.17
C SER A 57 -1.28 18.74 2.86
N GLY A 58 -1.33 17.60 2.19
CA GLY A 58 -0.93 16.31 2.76
C GLY A 58 0.58 16.06 2.82
N ALA A 59 1.45 16.99 2.38
CA ALA A 59 2.89 16.77 2.29
C ALA A 59 3.68 17.55 3.36
N LEU A 60 3.18 17.63 4.60
CA LEU A 60 3.84 18.34 5.69
C LEU A 60 5.08 17.61 6.19
N GLY A 61 5.00 16.29 6.36
CA GLY A 61 6.11 15.43 6.78
C GLY A 61 7.01 15.01 5.62
N GLY A 62 6.46 14.96 4.43
CA GLY A 62 7.15 14.54 3.21
C GLY A 62 6.24 13.88 2.20
N VAL A 63 6.88 13.33 1.18
CA VAL A 63 6.22 12.61 0.08
C VAL A 63 6.89 11.27 -0.14
N VAL A 64 6.11 10.24 -0.37
CA VAL A 64 6.56 8.95 -0.87
C VAL A 64 5.94 8.76 -2.25
N ASN A 65 6.76 8.70 -3.29
CA ASN A 65 6.33 8.47 -4.67
C ASN A 65 6.81 7.09 -5.13
N THR A 66 5.89 6.27 -5.59
CA THR A 66 6.19 4.98 -6.20
C THR A 66 6.18 5.13 -7.70
N VAL A 67 7.32 4.92 -8.34
CA VAL A 67 7.47 4.93 -9.79
C VAL A 67 7.28 3.51 -10.30
N THR A 68 6.22 3.27 -11.04
CA THR A 68 5.87 1.92 -11.54
C THR A 68 6.56 1.60 -12.86
N GLY A 69 6.96 2.62 -13.62
CA GLY A 69 7.53 2.47 -14.96
C GLY A 69 6.51 1.99 -15.99
N ARG A 70 5.22 2.05 -15.70
CA ARG A 70 4.13 1.71 -16.63
C ARG A 70 4.15 2.57 -17.88
N LEU A 71 4.43 3.88 -17.71
CA LEU A 71 4.62 4.82 -18.80
C LEU A 71 6.05 5.39 -18.73
N PRO A 72 7.05 4.67 -19.26
CA PRO A 72 8.44 5.08 -19.15
C PRO A 72 8.68 6.39 -19.88
N GLU A 73 9.40 7.32 -19.27
CA GLU A 73 9.70 8.66 -19.83
C GLU A 73 10.71 8.63 -20.97
N GLN A 74 11.43 7.55 -21.13
CA GLN A 74 12.49 7.42 -22.13
C GLN A 74 12.34 6.13 -22.94
N ALA A 75 12.79 6.17 -24.20
CA ALA A 75 12.89 4.96 -25.00
C ALA A 75 13.83 3.95 -24.33
N ARG A 76 13.38 2.72 -24.23
CA ARG A 76 14.18 1.59 -23.73
C ARG A 76 14.71 0.78 -24.92
N GLU A 77 15.78 0.03 -24.69
CA GLU A 77 16.30 -0.91 -25.68
C GLU A 77 15.26 -2.03 -25.95
N ASP A 78 15.28 -2.56 -27.18
CA ASP A 78 14.44 -3.69 -27.56
C ASP A 78 14.68 -4.89 -26.63
N GLY A 79 13.61 -5.47 -26.12
CA GLY A 79 13.69 -6.63 -25.25
C GLY A 79 12.39 -6.86 -24.47
N TYR A 80 12.43 -7.86 -23.64
CA TYR A 80 11.33 -8.14 -22.69
C TYR A 80 11.89 -8.62 -21.36
N ALA A 81 11.14 -8.37 -20.31
CA ALA A 81 11.41 -8.82 -18.95
C ALA A 81 10.13 -9.38 -18.33
N LEU A 82 10.27 -10.49 -17.61
CA LEU A 82 9.20 -11.07 -16.81
C LEU A 82 9.71 -11.17 -15.38
N ARG A 83 8.94 -10.65 -14.44
CA ARG A 83 9.19 -10.76 -13.00
C ARG A 83 7.99 -11.44 -12.35
N GLY A 84 8.22 -12.32 -11.40
CA GLY A 84 7.17 -12.96 -10.62
C GLY A 84 7.64 -13.16 -9.19
N GLU A 85 6.70 -13.08 -8.25
CA GLU A 85 6.93 -13.34 -6.84
C GLU A 85 5.75 -14.11 -6.27
N VAL A 86 6.05 -15.05 -5.37
CA VAL A 86 5.06 -15.73 -4.55
C VAL A 86 5.50 -15.58 -3.11
N ARG A 87 4.62 -15.10 -2.24
CA ARG A 87 4.82 -14.99 -0.80
C ARG A 87 3.83 -15.89 -0.07
N GLY A 88 4.25 -16.37 1.08
CA GLY A 88 3.39 -17.03 2.05
C GLY A 88 3.78 -16.59 3.45
N GLY A 89 2.82 -16.50 4.35
CA GLY A 89 3.01 -16.15 5.76
C GLY A 89 2.08 -16.96 6.63
N ASP A 90 2.52 -17.32 7.82
CA ASP A 90 1.79 -18.15 8.77
C ASP A 90 0.96 -17.36 9.80
N VAL A 91 1.24 -16.06 9.95
CA VAL A 91 0.54 -15.20 10.93
C VAL A 91 -0.88 -14.85 10.50
N ALA A 92 -1.12 -14.80 9.20
CA ALA A 92 -2.41 -14.49 8.59
C ALA A 92 -2.71 -15.41 7.40
N ASP A 93 -2.13 -16.59 7.36
CA ASP A 93 -2.22 -17.52 6.22
C ASP A 93 -2.05 -16.84 4.84
N GLU A 94 -1.15 -15.84 4.78
CA GLU A 94 -0.93 -15.01 3.59
C GLU A 94 -0.58 -15.87 2.38
N ARG A 95 -1.28 -15.59 1.29
CA ARG A 95 -0.99 -16.13 -0.05
C ARG A 95 -0.99 -14.98 -1.04
N THR A 96 0.21 -14.59 -1.49
CA THR A 96 0.36 -13.49 -2.43
C THR A 96 1.07 -13.99 -3.68
N THR A 97 0.52 -13.65 -4.84
CA THR A 97 1.14 -13.88 -6.15
C THR A 97 1.18 -12.58 -6.92
N LEU A 98 2.37 -12.25 -7.42
CA LEU A 98 2.59 -11.06 -8.23
C LEU A 98 3.25 -11.46 -9.54
N LEU A 99 2.84 -10.78 -10.63
CA LEU A 99 3.42 -10.95 -11.94
C LEU A 99 3.59 -9.60 -12.61
N ARG A 100 4.72 -9.39 -13.29
CA ARG A 100 4.97 -8.20 -14.09
C ARG A 100 5.70 -8.57 -15.37
N PHE A 101 5.19 -8.07 -16.49
CA PHE A 101 5.79 -8.18 -17.82
C PHE A 101 6.06 -6.79 -18.39
N ASP A 102 7.28 -6.57 -18.85
CA ASP A 102 7.70 -5.38 -19.57
C ASP A 102 8.25 -5.80 -20.95
N GLY A 103 7.87 -5.10 -22.01
CA GLY A 103 8.37 -5.36 -23.36
C GLY A 103 8.60 -4.08 -24.13
N THR A 104 9.65 -4.06 -24.96
CA THR A 104 9.99 -2.95 -25.86
C THR A 104 10.29 -3.49 -27.25
N LYS A 105 9.70 -2.86 -28.25
CA LYS A 105 9.99 -3.15 -29.66
C LYS A 105 9.96 -1.88 -30.51
N GLY A 106 11.13 -1.42 -30.90
CA GLY A 106 11.30 -0.13 -31.58
C GLY A 106 10.74 1.01 -30.72
N PRO A 107 9.82 1.85 -31.24
CA PRO A 107 9.24 2.95 -30.49
C PRO A 107 8.13 2.50 -29.51
N TRP A 108 7.73 1.24 -29.53
CA TRP A 108 6.61 0.72 -28.73
C TRP A 108 7.09 0.09 -27.44
N GLN A 109 6.39 0.38 -26.35
CA GLN A 109 6.63 -0.20 -25.02
C GLN A 109 5.31 -0.71 -24.45
N PHE A 110 5.36 -1.88 -23.83
CA PHE A 110 4.23 -2.60 -23.27
C PHE A 110 4.53 -2.90 -21.80
N HIS A 111 3.54 -2.75 -20.97
CA HIS A 111 3.61 -3.15 -19.57
C HIS A 111 2.32 -3.86 -19.18
N LEU A 112 2.46 -4.92 -18.40
CA LEU A 112 1.35 -5.64 -17.78
C LEU A 112 1.79 -6.07 -16.39
N ASP A 113 1.00 -5.79 -15.38
CA ASP A 113 1.24 -6.27 -14.03
C ASP A 113 -0.06 -6.69 -13.34
N GLY A 114 0.06 -7.58 -12.37
CA GLY A 114 -1.07 -8.03 -11.56
C GLY A 114 -0.62 -8.53 -10.21
N VAL A 115 -1.50 -8.40 -9.24
CA VAL A 115 -1.37 -8.91 -7.88
C VAL A 115 -2.65 -9.60 -7.46
N MET A 116 -2.47 -10.74 -6.81
CA MET A 116 -3.51 -11.47 -6.08
C MET A 116 -2.96 -11.70 -4.68
N ARG A 117 -3.63 -11.19 -3.67
CA ARG A 117 -3.30 -11.38 -2.26
C ARG A 117 -4.56 -11.75 -1.49
N ASP A 118 -4.44 -12.79 -0.73
CA ASP A 118 -5.43 -13.26 0.21
C ASP A 118 -4.77 -13.44 1.57
N THR A 119 -5.37 -12.93 2.62
CA THR A 119 -4.93 -13.10 4.00
C THR A 119 -6.13 -13.30 4.89
N ASP A 120 -6.02 -14.23 5.82
CA ASP A 120 -6.95 -14.34 6.94
C ASP A 120 -6.68 -13.27 8.01
N ASP A 121 -7.49 -13.22 9.04
CA ASP A 121 -7.25 -12.36 10.21
C ASP A 121 -5.95 -12.76 10.92
N PHE A 122 -5.22 -11.77 11.43
CA PHE A 122 -3.92 -11.99 12.07
C PHE A 122 -4.05 -12.80 13.34
N ASP A 123 -3.27 -13.86 13.47
CA ASP A 123 -3.06 -14.56 14.72
C ASP A 123 -2.26 -13.71 15.70
N ILE A 124 -2.79 -13.54 16.91
CA ILE A 124 -2.16 -12.77 17.98
C ILE A 124 -2.02 -13.62 19.25
N PRO A 125 -0.94 -13.46 20.03
CA PRO A 125 -0.68 -14.32 21.21
C PRO A 125 -1.52 -13.98 22.45
N GLY A 126 -2.49 -13.06 22.36
CA GLY A 126 -3.23 -12.57 23.52
C GLY A 126 -4.59 -12.00 23.18
N ALA A 127 -5.05 -11.06 23.97
CA ALA A 127 -6.26 -10.28 23.71
C ALA A 127 -5.98 -9.18 22.68
N THR A 128 -7.02 -8.76 21.96
CA THR A 128 -6.98 -7.62 21.04
C THR A 128 -6.68 -6.31 21.74
N GLU A 129 -7.07 -6.21 22.99
CA GLU A 129 -6.87 -5.04 23.82
C GLU A 129 -5.64 -5.17 24.74
N SER A 130 -5.01 -4.03 24.99
CA SER A 130 -3.88 -4.00 25.93
C SER A 130 -4.36 -4.22 27.38
N ALA A 131 -3.50 -4.79 28.22
CA ALA A 131 -3.81 -4.97 29.64
C ALA A 131 -4.19 -3.65 30.34
N ALA A 132 -3.67 -2.52 29.89
CA ALA A 132 -4.00 -1.19 30.41
C ALA A 132 -5.43 -0.75 30.04
N MET A 133 -5.87 -1.06 28.80
CA MET A 133 -7.25 -0.80 28.36
C MET A 133 -8.23 -1.67 29.14
N ILE A 134 -7.98 -2.98 29.20
CA ILE A 134 -8.82 -3.91 29.96
C ILE A 134 -8.96 -3.47 31.41
N ALA A 135 -7.86 -3.02 32.04
CA ALA A 135 -7.90 -2.52 33.43
C ALA A 135 -8.69 -1.21 33.57
N ALA A 136 -8.64 -0.33 32.56
CA ALA A 136 -9.41 0.92 32.56
C ALA A 136 -10.92 0.63 32.39
N GLU A 137 -11.28 -0.24 31.46
CA GLU A 137 -12.67 -0.66 31.24
C GLU A 137 -13.25 -1.39 32.44
N ALA A 138 -12.46 -2.26 33.09
CA ALA A 138 -12.89 -2.92 34.32
C ALA A 138 -13.13 -1.92 35.47
N ALA A 139 -12.33 -0.85 35.54
CA ALA A 139 -12.53 0.19 36.55
C ALA A 139 -13.80 1.02 36.24
N GLU A 140 -14.04 1.34 34.99
CA GLU A 140 -15.24 2.07 34.56
C GLU A 140 -16.52 1.24 34.79
N ALA A 141 -16.49 -0.04 34.42
CA ALA A 141 -17.59 -0.97 34.66
C ALA A 141 -17.91 -1.08 36.18
N ALA A 142 -16.88 -1.18 37.02
CA ALA A 142 -17.04 -1.23 38.47
C ALA A 142 -17.67 0.07 39.04
N GLU A 143 -17.33 1.24 38.52
CA GLU A 143 -17.95 2.52 38.87
C GLU A 143 -19.42 2.57 38.47
N ALA A 144 -19.78 1.94 37.36
CA ALA A 144 -21.17 1.81 36.89
C ALA A 144 -21.96 0.73 37.66
N GLY A 145 -21.29 -0.08 38.48
CA GLY A 145 -21.89 -1.22 39.19
C GLY A 145 -22.10 -2.45 38.28
N GLU A 146 -21.35 -2.52 37.22
CA GLU A 146 -21.30 -3.60 36.21
C GLU A 146 -20.00 -4.40 36.38
N GLU A 147 -19.96 -5.62 35.89
CA GLU A 147 -18.77 -6.45 35.87
C GLU A 147 -18.33 -6.61 34.41
N LEU A 148 -17.06 -6.34 34.13
CA LEU A 148 -16.52 -6.54 32.79
C LEU A 148 -16.49 -8.03 32.46
N ASP A 149 -17.16 -8.43 31.40
CA ASP A 149 -17.13 -9.81 30.91
C ASP A 149 -15.82 -10.07 30.12
N LEU A 150 -14.89 -10.75 30.78
CA LEU A 150 -13.59 -11.10 30.20
C LEU A 150 -13.70 -12.22 29.12
N ASP A 151 -14.84 -12.92 29.06
CA ASP A 151 -15.08 -13.96 28.04
C ASP A 151 -15.54 -13.36 26.70
N GLU A 152 -16.02 -12.10 26.71
CA GLU A 152 -16.33 -11.35 25.49
C GLU A 152 -15.08 -10.75 24.82
N LEU A 153 -13.93 -10.72 25.52
CA LEU A 153 -12.68 -10.22 24.95
C LEU A 153 -12.16 -11.19 23.86
N GLU A 154 -12.07 -10.69 22.66
CA GLU A 154 -11.52 -11.45 21.55
C GLU A 154 -10.03 -11.75 21.78
N ARG A 155 -9.65 -13.01 21.60
CA ARG A 155 -8.30 -13.52 21.86
C ARG A 155 -7.87 -14.46 20.76
N GLY A 156 -6.56 -14.51 20.53
CA GLY A 156 -5.96 -15.41 19.56
C GLY A 156 -6.00 -14.89 18.13
N THR A 157 -6.94 -14.01 17.80
CA THR A 157 -7.10 -13.45 16.44
C THR A 157 -7.45 -11.97 16.53
N LEU A 158 -6.90 -11.17 15.65
CA LEU A 158 -7.25 -9.75 15.49
C LEU A 158 -8.34 -9.63 14.43
N PRO A 159 -9.61 -9.40 14.80
CA PRO A 159 -10.71 -9.37 13.87
C PRO A 159 -10.62 -8.18 12.90
N ASN A 160 -11.19 -8.34 11.71
CA ASN A 160 -11.20 -7.35 10.64
C ASN A 160 -9.79 -6.95 10.16
N SER A 161 -8.80 -7.84 10.29
CA SER A 161 -7.45 -7.61 9.80
C SER A 161 -7.13 -8.38 8.52
N SER A 162 -8.04 -9.21 8.04
CA SER A 162 -7.94 -9.90 6.76
C SER A 162 -7.90 -8.94 5.58
N LEU A 163 -7.26 -9.36 4.50
CA LEU A 163 -7.12 -8.56 3.30
C LEU A 163 -7.25 -9.43 2.06
N ASP A 164 -8.18 -9.08 1.19
CA ASP A 164 -8.28 -9.60 -0.17
C ASP A 164 -7.97 -8.49 -1.15
N THR A 165 -7.04 -8.74 -2.07
CA THR A 165 -6.61 -7.76 -3.07
C THR A 165 -6.42 -8.44 -4.41
N GLU A 166 -7.17 -7.98 -5.40
CA GLU A 166 -6.97 -8.32 -6.79
C GLU A 166 -6.79 -7.03 -7.60
N ALA A 167 -5.68 -6.92 -8.30
CA ALA A 167 -5.43 -5.81 -9.20
C ALA A 167 -4.75 -6.29 -10.47
N LEU A 168 -5.13 -5.68 -11.59
CA LEU A 168 -4.53 -5.89 -12.89
C LEU A 168 -4.37 -4.54 -13.57
N SER A 169 -3.17 -4.28 -14.06
CA SER A 169 -2.90 -3.07 -14.80
C SER A 169 -2.11 -3.33 -16.07
N GLY A 170 -2.28 -2.46 -17.02
CA GLY A 170 -1.56 -2.54 -18.28
C GLY A 170 -1.38 -1.19 -18.93
N SER A 171 -0.33 -1.07 -19.74
CA SER A 171 -0.08 0.13 -20.51
C SER A 171 0.54 -0.17 -21.88
N LEU A 172 0.32 0.78 -22.78
CA LEU A 172 0.94 0.85 -24.10
C LEU A 172 1.47 2.26 -24.30
N SER A 173 2.74 2.39 -24.65
CA SER A 173 3.32 3.68 -25.00
C SER A 173 4.09 3.62 -26.31
N TRP A 174 4.16 4.76 -26.96
CA TRP A 174 4.95 5.01 -28.14
C TRP A 174 5.87 6.22 -27.90
N THR A 175 7.15 6.03 -28.13
CA THR A 175 8.16 7.07 -27.91
C THR A 175 8.84 7.42 -29.23
N GLY A 176 8.59 8.63 -29.74
CA GLY A 176 9.29 9.22 -30.87
C GLY A 176 10.36 10.21 -30.43
N GLU A 177 11.05 10.85 -31.38
CA GLU A 177 12.17 11.76 -31.09
C GLU A 177 11.77 12.99 -30.25
N ARG A 178 10.52 13.46 -30.36
CA ARG A 178 10.05 14.71 -29.71
C ARG A 178 8.70 14.56 -29.02
N VAL A 179 8.06 13.44 -29.18
CA VAL A 179 6.71 13.21 -28.67
C VAL A 179 6.64 11.81 -28.09
N GLN A 180 6.03 11.71 -26.94
CA GLN A 180 5.66 10.45 -26.32
C GLN A 180 4.14 10.42 -26.15
N LEU A 181 3.53 9.31 -26.47
CA LEU A 181 2.11 9.05 -26.25
C LEU A 181 1.98 7.73 -25.50
N GLY A 182 1.10 7.69 -24.50
CA GLY A 182 0.87 6.47 -23.77
C GLY A 182 -0.52 6.47 -23.14
N VAL A 183 -1.02 5.28 -22.90
CA VAL A 183 -2.26 5.01 -22.18
C VAL A 183 -2.01 3.91 -21.18
N SER A 184 -2.52 4.07 -19.97
CA SER A 184 -2.54 3.04 -18.93
C SER A 184 -3.94 2.86 -18.38
N VAL A 185 -4.22 1.64 -17.95
CA VAL A 185 -5.45 1.26 -17.25
C VAL A 185 -5.07 0.48 -15.98
N GLU A 186 -5.85 0.69 -14.94
CA GLU A 186 -5.71 0.03 -13.64
C GLU A 186 -7.06 -0.32 -13.09
#